data_a76d82a327bc8e856cd44f0892ce126c
#
_entry.id   a76d82a327bc8e856cd44f0892ce126c
#
_cell.length_a   1.000
_cell.length_b   1.000
_cell.length_c   1.000
_cell.angle_alpha   90.00
_cell.angle_beta   90.00
_cell.angle_gamma   90.00
#
_symmetry.space_group_name_H-M   'P 1'
#
loop_
_entity.id
_entity.type
_entity.pdbx_description
1 polymer ?
#
loop_
_entity_poly.entity_id
_entity_poly.type
_entity_poly.pdbx_seq_one_letter_code
_entity_poly.pdbx_strand_id
1 'polypeptide(L)'
;GVACGILLPEVMVYQVRSKGERRNGFFQHLYPSPRERYEALAAFCGVGGTEPAGSFSQLLHEVCQLRDKAEIYPTIQAYGVEEAYFLDTLDRMTEVAWNSQWIIHSPVFPQMQEIRELYLRCYYGADKKKQKKE
;
A
#
# COMPACT_ATOMS: atom_id res chain seq x y z
N GLY A 1 4.32 -11.80 -9.07
CA GLY A 1 2.88 -11.66 -8.83
C GLY A 1 2.50 -11.67 -7.35
N VAL A 2 2.85 -12.73 -6.60
CA VAL A 2 2.39 -12.91 -5.21
C VAL A 2 2.81 -11.75 -4.30
N ALA A 3 4.06 -11.34 -4.31
CA ALA A 3 4.53 -10.21 -3.49
C ALA A 3 3.76 -8.92 -3.80
N CYS A 4 3.53 -8.61 -5.08
CA CYS A 4 2.72 -7.45 -5.47
C CYS A 4 1.28 -7.55 -4.94
N GLY A 5 0.66 -8.73 -5.00
CA GLY A 5 -0.69 -8.94 -4.49
C GLY A 5 -0.81 -8.76 -2.97
N ILE A 6 0.21 -9.16 -2.22
CA ILE A 6 0.27 -8.95 -0.76
C ILE A 6 0.45 -7.47 -0.42
N LEU A 7 1.34 -6.76 -1.14
CA LEU A 7 1.71 -5.38 -0.83
C LEU A 7 0.67 -4.36 -1.30
N LEU A 8 -0.04 -4.63 -2.40
CA LEU A 8 -0.89 -3.67 -3.09
C LEU A 8 -1.93 -2.99 -2.18
N PRO A 9 -2.73 -3.69 -1.36
CA PRO A 9 -3.73 -3.04 -0.52
C PRO A 9 -3.13 -2.02 0.45
N GLU A 10 -2.00 -2.35 1.08
CA GLU A 10 -1.33 -1.46 2.03
C GLU A 10 -0.71 -0.24 1.33
N VAL A 11 -0.16 -0.43 0.13
CA VAL A 11 0.35 0.67 -0.69
C VAL A 11 -0.77 1.61 -1.12
N MET A 12 -1.92 1.10 -1.54
CA MET A 12 -3.09 1.92 -1.88
C MET A 12 -3.55 2.78 -0.68
N VAL A 13 -3.65 2.16 0.50
CA VAL A 13 -4.01 2.86 1.73
C VAL A 13 -2.99 3.94 2.08
N TYR A 14 -1.70 3.62 1.97
CA TYR A 14 -0.62 4.57 2.21
C TYR A 14 -0.73 5.80 1.29
N GLN A 15 -0.89 5.59 0.00
CA GLN A 15 -0.96 6.66 -1.00
C GLN A 15 -2.16 7.59 -0.78
N VAL A 16 -3.30 7.04 -0.36
CA VAL A 16 -4.52 7.83 -0.09
C VAL A 16 -4.45 8.59 1.23
N ARG A 17 -3.80 8.01 2.26
CA ARG A 17 -3.66 8.65 3.58
C ARG A 17 -2.58 9.72 3.63
N SER A 18 -1.59 9.62 2.77
CA SER A 18 -0.53 10.61 2.68
C SER A 18 -1.12 11.93 2.21
N LYS A 19 -1.12 12.91 3.09
CA LYS A 19 -1.54 14.28 2.75
C LYS A 19 -0.56 14.80 1.70
N GLY A 20 -1.03 15.09 0.52
CA GLY A 20 -0.33 15.36 -0.73
C GLY A 20 0.86 16.35 -0.77
N GLU A 21 1.41 16.71 0.39
CA GLU A 21 2.50 17.67 0.57
C GLU A 21 3.88 17.15 0.13
N ARG A 22 4.02 15.82 -0.06
CA ARG A 22 5.27 15.20 -0.50
C ARG A 22 5.15 14.60 -1.90
N ARG A 23 4.61 15.39 -2.80
CA ARG A 23 4.67 15.04 -4.21
C ARG A 23 6.10 15.24 -4.70
N ASN A 24 6.58 14.26 -5.42
CA ASN A 24 7.82 14.38 -6.16
C ASN A 24 7.76 15.63 -7.07
N GLY A 25 8.82 16.43 -7.15
CA GLY A 25 8.88 17.64 -7.94
C GLY A 25 8.82 17.46 -9.46
N PHE A 26 8.75 16.22 -9.94
CA PHE A 26 8.65 15.90 -11.37
C PHE A 26 7.18 15.76 -11.78
N PHE A 27 6.60 16.73 -12.44
CA PHE A 27 5.29 16.70 -13.14
C PHE A 27 4.08 16.12 -12.39
N GLN A 28 4.28 15.43 -11.25
CA GLN A 28 3.20 14.79 -10.52
C GLN A 28 2.21 15.79 -9.90
N HIS A 29 2.65 17.04 -9.70
CA HIS A 29 1.76 18.12 -9.29
C HIS A 29 0.69 18.49 -10.33
N LEU A 30 0.90 18.08 -11.59
CA LEU A 30 -0.04 18.29 -12.69
C LEU A 30 -1.18 17.25 -12.70
N TYR A 31 -1.04 16.17 -11.94
CA TYR A 31 -2.01 15.10 -11.90
C TYR A 31 -2.92 15.19 -10.65
N PRO A 32 -4.14 14.68 -10.73
CA PRO A 32 -5.01 14.55 -9.59
C PRO A 32 -4.35 13.78 -8.43
N SER A 33 -4.82 14.00 -7.20
CA SER A 33 -4.31 13.28 -6.04
C SER A 33 -4.51 11.77 -6.18
N PRO A 34 -3.71 10.93 -5.48
CA PRO A 34 -3.94 9.49 -5.48
C PRO A 34 -5.37 9.10 -5.12
N ARG A 35 -5.99 9.80 -4.18
CA ARG A 35 -7.40 9.59 -3.82
C ARG A 35 -8.33 9.80 -5.00
N GLU A 36 -8.24 10.96 -5.66
CA GLU A 36 -9.08 11.28 -6.81
C GLU A 36 -8.91 10.26 -7.95
N ARG A 37 -7.68 9.80 -8.17
CA ARG A 37 -7.40 8.77 -9.19
C ARG A 37 -8.00 7.43 -8.84
N TYR A 38 -7.94 7.00 -7.58
CA TYR A 38 -8.57 5.76 -7.13
C TYR A 38 -10.09 5.85 -7.14
N GLU A 39 -10.66 7.01 -6.82
CA GLU A 39 -12.11 7.25 -6.92
C GLU A 39 -12.58 7.23 -8.38
N ALA A 40 -11.82 7.82 -9.30
CA ALA A 40 -12.08 7.74 -10.73
C ALA A 40 -11.98 6.29 -11.25
N LEU A 41 -11.00 5.53 -10.79
CA LEU A 41 -10.86 4.11 -11.12
C LEU A 41 -12.03 3.29 -10.59
N ALA A 42 -12.48 3.54 -9.36
CA ALA A 42 -13.65 2.90 -8.78
C ALA A 42 -14.90 3.14 -9.64
N ALA A 43 -15.12 4.39 -10.04
CA ALA A 43 -16.24 4.75 -10.92
C ALA A 43 -16.13 4.06 -12.29
N PHE A 44 -14.96 4.03 -12.89
CA PHE A 44 -14.72 3.33 -14.16
C PHE A 44 -15.01 1.83 -14.08
N CYS A 45 -14.64 1.19 -12.96
CA CYS A 45 -14.90 -0.23 -12.71
C CYS A 45 -16.36 -0.51 -12.29
N GLY A 46 -17.21 0.51 -12.16
CA GLY A 46 -18.57 0.35 -11.64
C GLY A 46 -18.61 -0.06 -10.17
N VAL A 47 -17.51 0.20 -9.44
CA VAL A 47 -17.37 -0.09 -8.02
C VAL A 47 -17.59 1.21 -7.25
N GLY A 48 -18.54 1.20 -6.36
CA GLY A 48 -18.86 2.39 -5.57
C GLY A 48 -20.31 2.84 -5.79
N GLY A 49 -20.92 3.31 -4.71
CA GLY A 49 -22.24 3.93 -4.74
C GLY A 49 -22.18 5.35 -5.27
N THR A 50 -23.29 6.06 -5.15
CA THR A 50 -23.45 7.46 -5.56
C THR A 50 -22.60 8.45 -4.77
N GLU A 51 -22.00 8.03 -3.65
CA GLU A 51 -21.19 8.87 -2.77
C GLU A 51 -19.70 8.69 -3.07
N PRO A 52 -18.99 9.76 -3.53
CA PRO A 52 -17.56 9.69 -3.85
C PRO A 52 -16.67 9.26 -2.67
N ALA A 53 -17.03 9.67 -1.45
CA ALA A 53 -16.24 9.38 -0.25
C ALA A 53 -16.13 7.89 0.09
N GLY A 54 -17.06 7.04 -0.39
CA GLY A 54 -17.06 5.59 -0.18
C GLY A 54 -16.30 4.81 -1.25
N SER A 55 -16.08 5.40 -2.42
CA SER A 55 -15.60 4.69 -3.61
C SER A 55 -14.23 4.05 -3.43
N PHE A 56 -13.29 4.73 -2.75
CA PHE A 56 -11.96 4.15 -2.47
C PHE A 56 -12.04 2.92 -1.57
N SER A 57 -12.86 2.97 -0.51
CA SER A 57 -13.00 1.84 0.42
C SER A 57 -13.61 0.63 -0.26
N GLN A 58 -14.56 0.84 -1.16
CA GLN A 58 -15.17 -0.22 -1.95
C GLN A 58 -14.19 -0.79 -2.97
N LEU A 59 -13.43 0.06 -3.68
CA LEU A 59 -12.36 -0.40 -4.57
C LEU A 59 -11.32 -1.24 -3.82
N LEU A 60 -10.89 -0.78 -2.65
CA LEU A 60 -9.95 -1.52 -1.81
C LEU A 60 -10.52 -2.88 -1.40
N HIS A 61 -11.80 -2.93 -1.04
CA HIS A 61 -12.50 -4.17 -0.72
C HIS A 61 -12.50 -5.14 -1.90
N GLU A 62 -12.83 -4.67 -3.11
CA GLU A 62 -12.81 -5.50 -4.32
C GLU A 62 -11.40 -6.01 -4.64
N VAL A 63 -10.37 -5.17 -4.49
CA VAL A 63 -8.97 -5.59 -4.66
C VAL A 63 -8.61 -6.71 -3.67
N CYS A 64 -9.01 -6.58 -2.40
CA CYS A 64 -8.81 -7.63 -1.42
C CYS A 64 -9.57 -8.92 -1.77
N GLN A 65 -10.81 -8.82 -2.24
CA GLN A 65 -11.58 -9.99 -2.69
C GLN A 65 -10.94 -10.68 -3.91
N LEU A 66 -10.43 -9.90 -4.87
CA LEU A 66 -9.72 -10.46 -6.02
C LEU A 66 -8.44 -11.16 -5.61
N ARG A 67 -7.67 -10.58 -4.67
CA ARG A 67 -6.50 -11.22 -4.07
C ARG A 67 -6.86 -12.56 -3.45
N ASP A 68 -7.94 -12.61 -2.65
CA ASP A 68 -8.38 -13.80 -1.95
C ASP A 68 -8.90 -14.87 -2.95
N LYS A 69 -9.64 -14.47 -3.99
CA LYS A 69 -10.06 -15.37 -5.09
C LYS A 69 -8.88 -15.93 -5.89
N ALA A 70 -7.79 -15.16 -6.00
CA ALA A 70 -6.55 -15.60 -6.64
C ALA A 70 -5.66 -16.44 -5.70
N GLU A 71 -6.16 -16.79 -4.51
CA GLU A 71 -5.45 -17.58 -3.49
C GLU A 71 -4.11 -16.96 -3.06
N ILE A 72 -4.01 -15.61 -3.15
CA ILE A 72 -2.84 -14.86 -2.67
C ILE A 72 -3.03 -14.55 -1.19
N TYR A 73 -2.06 -14.95 -0.38
CA TYR A 73 -2.10 -14.74 1.06
C TYR A 73 -2.23 -13.25 1.44
N PRO A 74 -2.97 -12.92 2.52
CA PRO A 74 -3.22 -11.54 2.91
C PRO A 74 -2.00 -10.82 3.51
N THR A 75 -1.02 -11.55 4.01
CA THR A 75 0.18 -11.00 4.65
C THR A 75 1.41 -11.82 4.32
N ILE A 76 2.59 -11.23 4.51
CA ILE A 76 3.88 -11.93 4.35
C ILE A 76 4.00 -13.06 5.39
N GLN A 77 3.50 -12.85 6.62
CA GLN A 77 3.47 -13.88 7.65
C GLN A 77 2.60 -15.07 7.25
N ALA A 78 1.40 -14.81 6.72
CA ALA A 78 0.50 -15.86 6.25
C ALA A 78 1.07 -16.66 5.08
N TYR A 79 1.91 -16.03 4.25
CA TYR A 79 2.65 -16.70 3.18
C TYR A 79 3.70 -17.69 3.70
N GLY A 80 4.10 -17.58 4.98
CA GLY A 80 5.01 -18.52 5.64
C GLY A 80 6.45 -18.00 5.81
N VAL A 81 6.68 -16.69 5.69
CA VAL A 81 8.00 -16.10 6.00
C VAL A 81 8.15 -16.02 7.52
N GLU A 82 9.22 -16.59 8.06
CA GLU A 82 9.53 -16.54 9.48
C GLU A 82 9.81 -15.12 9.97
N GLU A 83 9.32 -14.78 11.18
CA GLU A 83 9.44 -13.45 11.75
C GLU A 83 10.91 -13.04 11.96
N ALA A 84 11.72 -13.96 12.47
CA ALA A 84 13.15 -13.68 12.71
C ALA A 84 13.88 -13.32 11.40
N TYR A 85 13.64 -14.08 10.34
CA TYR A 85 14.20 -13.80 9.02
C TYR A 85 13.70 -12.49 8.44
N PHE A 86 12.39 -12.22 8.56
CA PHE A 86 11.79 -10.98 8.09
C PHE A 86 12.40 -9.76 8.80
N LEU A 87 12.50 -9.80 10.13
CA LEU A 87 13.05 -8.69 10.91
C LEU A 87 14.54 -8.46 10.64
N ASP A 88 15.32 -9.53 10.45
CA ASP A 88 16.74 -9.45 10.10
C ASP A 88 16.96 -8.77 8.74
N THR A 89 16.08 -9.02 7.78
CA THR A 89 16.20 -8.48 6.42
C THR A 89 15.49 -7.14 6.22
N LEU A 90 14.64 -6.70 7.16
CA LEU A 90 13.73 -5.57 7.01
C LEU A 90 14.45 -4.26 6.67
N ASP A 91 15.53 -3.94 7.37
CA ASP A 91 16.24 -2.68 7.18
C ASP A 91 16.94 -2.66 5.82
N ARG A 92 17.52 -3.79 5.40
CA ARG A 92 18.10 -3.95 4.06
C ARG A 92 17.04 -3.83 2.95
N MET A 93 15.89 -4.47 3.10
CA MET A 93 14.79 -4.34 2.14
C MET A 93 14.32 -2.89 2.02
N THR A 94 14.23 -2.20 3.14
CA THR A 94 13.86 -0.78 3.21
C THR A 94 14.85 0.09 2.46
N GLU A 95 16.14 -0.11 2.68
CA GLU A 95 17.22 0.61 2.00
C GLU A 95 17.22 0.35 0.49
N VAL A 96 17.07 -0.88 0.07
CA VAL A 96 16.98 -1.25 -1.37
C VAL A 96 15.76 -0.60 -2.02
N ALA A 97 14.62 -0.59 -1.34
CA ALA A 97 13.41 0.06 -1.86
C ALA A 97 13.59 1.58 -1.95
N TRP A 98 14.20 2.19 -0.94
CA TRP A 98 14.49 3.64 -0.94
C TRP A 98 15.45 4.05 -2.06
N ASN A 99 16.48 3.26 -2.31
CA ASN A 99 17.47 3.54 -3.36
C ASN A 99 17.00 3.10 -4.76
N SER A 100 15.80 2.56 -4.88
CA SER A 100 15.26 2.12 -6.17
C SER A 100 14.96 3.31 -7.07
N GLN A 101 15.38 3.23 -8.33
CA GLN A 101 15.03 4.23 -9.35
C GLN A 101 13.51 4.40 -9.54
N TRP A 102 12.70 3.43 -9.14
CA TRP A 102 11.24 3.47 -9.29
C TRP A 102 10.54 4.32 -8.24
N ILE A 103 11.21 4.66 -7.15
CA ILE A 103 10.62 5.45 -6.06
C ILE A 103 10.21 6.85 -6.52
N ILE A 104 10.93 7.42 -7.50
CA ILE A 104 10.61 8.73 -8.08
C ILE A 104 9.28 8.73 -8.84
N HIS A 105 8.79 7.57 -9.25
CA HIS A 105 7.51 7.41 -9.95
C HIS A 105 6.34 7.17 -8.98
N SER A 106 6.60 7.05 -7.69
CA SER A 106 5.52 6.95 -6.70
C SER A 106 4.70 8.25 -6.68
N PRO A 107 3.37 8.17 -6.69
CA PRO A 107 2.52 9.36 -6.61
C PRO A 107 2.65 10.11 -5.28
N VAL A 108 3.19 9.46 -4.26
CA VAL A 108 3.62 10.05 -3.00
C VAL A 108 5.04 9.62 -2.74
N PHE A 109 5.95 10.57 -2.57
CA PHE A 109 7.35 10.25 -2.28
C PHE A 109 7.48 9.80 -0.82
N PRO A 110 7.74 8.51 -0.54
CA PRO A 110 7.79 8.01 0.82
C PRO A 110 9.09 8.39 1.52
N GLN A 111 9.07 8.52 2.83
CA GLN A 111 10.27 8.53 3.66
C GLN A 111 10.72 7.09 3.92
N MET A 112 12.01 6.90 4.19
CA MET A 112 12.57 5.58 4.49
C MET A 112 11.83 4.88 5.65
N GLN A 113 11.52 5.63 6.70
CA GLN A 113 10.75 5.12 7.83
C GLN A 113 9.34 4.66 7.44
N GLU A 114 8.70 5.32 6.50
CA GLU A 114 7.36 4.95 6.02
C GLU A 114 7.38 3.66 5.19
N ILE A 115 8.45 3.45 4.40
CA ILE A 115 8.66 2.19 3.68
C ILE A 115 8.82 1.04 4.68
N ARG A 116 9.63 1.25 5.73
CA ARG A 116 9.82 0.28 6.80
C ARG A 116 8.49 -0.07 7.49
N GLU A 117 7.69 0.93 7.79
CA GLU A 117 6.36 0.73 8.38
C GLU A 117 5.39 0.02 7.45
N LEU A 118 5.45 0.29 6.14
CA LEU A 118 4.67 -0.44 5.13
C LEU A 118 5.02 -1.92 5.16
N TYR A 119 6.30 -2.28 5.14
CA TYR A 119 6.71 -3.68 5.23
C TYR A 119 6.21 -4.37 6.51
N LEU A 120 6.30 -3.68 7.66
CA LEU A 120 5.78 -4.21 8.93
C LEU A 120 4.26 -4.45 8.86
N ARG A 121 3.51 -3.54 8.24
CA ARG A 121 2.06 -3.70 8.05
C ARG A 121 1.74 -4.83 7.09
N CYS A 122 2.50 -4.98 6.02
CA CYS A 122 2.34 -6.08 5.08
C CYS A 122 2.69 -7.43 5.72
N TYR A 123 3.60 -7.45 6.71
CA TYR A 123 3.95 -8.66 7.43
C TYR A 123 2.89 -9.07 8.44
N TYR A 124 2.49 -8.16 9.34
CA TYR A 124 1.57 -8.49 10.45
C TYR A 124 0.08 -8.29 10.11
N GLY A 125 -0.25 -7.51 9.07
CA GLY A 125 -1.59 -7.01 8.80
C GLY A 125 -1.88 -5.71 9.58
N ALA A 126 -2.87 -4.95 9.09
CA ALA A 126 -3.22 -3.63 9.62
C ALA A 126 -3.66 -3.63 11.11
N ASP A 127 -4.28 -4.72 11.57
CA ASP A 127 -4.91 -4.79 12.90
C ASP A 127 -3.94 -5.12 14.05
N LYS A 128 -2.79 -5.72 13.77
CA LYS A 128 -1.85 -6.17 14.82
C LYS A 128 -0.95 -5.07 15.40
N LYS A 129 -0.92 -3.87 14.82
CA LYS A 129 -0.11 -2.75 15.35
C LYS A 129 -0.61 -2.20 16.70
N LYS A 130 -1.84 -2.52 17.12
CA LYS A 130 -2.40 -2.05 18.40
C LYS A 130 -1.90 -2.82 19.63
N GLN A 131 -1.32 -4.00 19.45
CA GLN A 131 -0.96 -4.87 20.59
C GLN A 131 0.48 -4.74 21.10
N LYS A 132 1.37 -4.02 20.41
CA LYS A 132 2.77 -3.83 20.86
C LYS A 132 3.07 -2.47 21.50
N LYS A 133 2.04 -1.74 21.97
CA LYS A 133 2.16 -0.47 22.71
C LYS A 133 1.67 -0.59 24.17
N GLU A 134 1.61 -1.79 24.71
CA GLU A 134 1.49 -2.01 26.15
C GLU A 134 2.79 -2.61 26.70
#